data_c9b6ad03e5e0298ab52a19342ac74e66
#
_entry.id   c9b6ad03e5e0298ab52a19342ac74e66
#
_cell.length_a   1.000
_cell.length_b   1.000
_cell.length_c   1.000
_cell.angle_alpha   90.00
_cell.angle_beta   90.00
_cell.angle_gamma   90.00
#
_symmetry.space_group_name_H-M   'P 1'
#
loop_
_entity.id
_entity.type
_entity.pdbx_description
1 polymer ?
#
loop_
_entity_poly.entity_id
_entity_poly.type
_entity_poly.pdbx_seq_one_letter_code
_entity_poly.pdbx_strand_id
1 'polypeptide(L)'
;MSSRFQEKNGRATFLKLFLTTALIVMFTTAQGQPRNVFVELGYDKAAVDAKLNEVFNDVFCGPNKVYFEVGDSMGYVSDIKNHDVRTEGMSYGLMVAVQLDKKDIFDRIWRWSRKYMQHQSGDREGYFAWSCKTDGTHNAEGAASDGELYFITALIFASNRWGNDTGINYKAEAQRILNCTMPREYEPKGGPGFGNFGPRGPQKMFLINPENHLITFTPDGFGNRFTDPSYHIPAFYEVWAKWADDGRAELWNDCAVKAREYLHKATHPVTGLNPDMSDYDGQVMKMPGGRRMGTENFRYDSWRVPMNITLDYEWSGADAEWQQQYGERIQNFFYSQGINDFVDQYRIDGTLPSEDEILPAGGSEKKLRHSIGLVATTAAASVLTKHEKRKEFVDALWNAKHVPFEDGYFDAYYDGLLRLFAFMHLSGNYKVIEPAK
;
A
#
# COMPACT_ATOMS: atom_id res chain seq x y z
N MET A 1 -31.98 94.61 -7.33
CA MET A 1 -32.24 94.34 -8.74
C MET A 1 -31.91 92.87 -9.02
N SER A 2 -32.93 92.19 -9.56
CA SER A 2 -32.90 90.99 -10.37
C SER A 2 -32.14 89.75 -9.82
N SER A 3 -32.81 88.80 -9.20
CA SER A 3 -33.60 87.67 -9.72
C SER A 3 -32.88 86.84 -10.77
N ARG A 4 -32.57 85.54 -10.42
CA ARG A 4 -33.10 84.43 -11.16
C ARG A 4 -32.72 83.09 -10.48
N PHE A 5 -33.74 82.32 -10.31
CA PHE A 5 -33.78 80.86 -10.04
C PHE A 5 -32.99 80.01 -11.01
N GLN A 6 -32.42 78.90 -10.56
CA GLN A 6 -32.52 77.61 -11.26
C GLN A 6 -32.08 76.49 -10.31
N GLU A 7 -32.93 75.77 -10.01
CA GLU A 7 -33.31 74.34 -10.15
C GLU A 7 -32.24 73.26 -9.73
N LYS A 8 -32.68 72.52 -8.78
CA LYS A 8 -32.14 71.28 -8.30
C LYS A 8 -32.18 70.23 -9.42
N ASN A 9 -31.09 69.49 -9.63
CA ASN A 9 -31.14 68.15 -10.16
C ASN A 9 -30.30 67.26 -9.26
N GLY A 10 -30.99 66.50 -8.42
CA GLY A 10 -30.43 65.40 -7.66
C GLY A 10 -30.13 64.22 -8.57
N ARG A 11 -28.88 63.85 -8.66
CA ARG A 11 -28.49 62.55 -9.18
C ARG A 11 -28.29 61.59 -8.04
N ALA A 12 -29.28 60.72 -7.80
CA ALA A 12 -29.17 59.56 -6.96
C ALA A 12 -28.19 58.58 -7.62
N THR A 13 -27.02 58.42 -7.00
CA THR A 13 -26.06 57.40 -7.37
C THR A 13 -26.54 56.06 -6.76
N PHE A 14 -27.15 55.21 -7.57
CA PHE A 14 -27.44 53.83 -7.19
C PHE A 14 -26.15 53.04 -7.09
N LEU A 15 -25.71 52.77 -5.87
CA LEU A 15 -24.64 51.84 -5.56
C LEU A 15 -25.19 50.43 -5.77
N LYS A 16 -24.93 49.80 -6.94
CA LYS A 16 -25.23 48.39 -7.18
C LYS A 16 -24.23 47.55 -6.40
N LEU A 17 -24.67 47.05 -5.26
CA LEU A 17 -23.98 46.01 -4.48
C LEU A 17 -24.11 44.67 -5.25
N PHE A 18 -23.08 44.28 -5.97
CA PHE A 18 -22.97 42.93 -6.52
C PHE A 18 -22.64 41.99 -5.40
N LEU A 19 -23.65 41.30 -4.81
CA LEU A 19 -23.45 40.10 -4.02
C LEU A 19 -23.06 38.98 -4.99
N THR A 20 -21.77 38.70 -5.10
CA THR A 20 -21.26 37.46 -5.69
C THR A 20 -21.45 36.36 -4.67
N THR A 21 -22.57 35.68 -4.73
CA THR A 21 -22.78 34.43 -3.99
C THR A 21 -21.90 33.38 -4.66
N ALA A 22 -20.72 33.11 -4.09
CA ALA A 22 -19.93 31.94 -4.45
C ALA A 22 -20.71 30.69 -4.04
N LEU A 23 -21.32 30.04 -5.01
CA LEU A 23 -21.94 28.74 -4.83
C LEU A 23 -20.79 27.73 -4.67
N ILE A 24 -20.42 27.44 -3.41
CA ILE A 24 -19.56 26.29 -3.10
C ILE A 24 -20.42 25.06 -3.39
N VAL A 25 -20.31 24.52 -4.60
CA VAL A 25 -20.81 23.19 -4.92
C VAL A 25 -19.92 22.21 -4.17
N MET A 26 -20.32 21.84 -2.96
CA MET A 26 -19.78 20.63 -2.32
C MET A 26 -20.20 19.46 -3.21
N PHE A 27 -19.29 18.99 -4.04
CA PHE A 27 -19.37 17.66 -4.61
C PHE A 27 -19.24 16.66 -3.45
N THR A 28 -20.33 16.32 -2.80
CA THR A 28 -20.42 15.06 -2.09
C THR A 28 -20.37 13.98 -3.18
N THR A 29 -19.18 13.44 -3.44
CA THR A 29 -19.07 12.20 -4.16
C THR A 29 -19.82 11.18 -3.30
N ALA A 30 -21.05 10.82 -3.72
CA ALA A 30 -21.67 9.61 -3.21
C ALA A 30 -20.68 8.49 -3.53
N GLN A 31 -20.00 7.95 -2.51
CA GLN A 31 -19.21 6.75 -2.65
C GLN A 31 -20.15 5.69 -3.21
N GLY A 32 -20.04 5.40 -4.51
CA GLY A 32 -20.78 4.35 -5.15
C GLY A 32 -20.46 3.02 -4.44
N GLN A 33 -21.40 2.08 -4.47
CA GLN A 33 -21.11 0.73 -4.01
C GLN A 33 -19.81 0.25 -4.67
N PRO A 34 -18.89 -0.40 -3.93
CA PRO A 34 -17.66 -0.90 -4.51
C PRO A 34 -17.96 -1.75 -5.75
N ARG A 35 -17.26 -1.47 -6.84
CA ARG A 35 -17.49 -2.17 -8.11
C ARG A 35 -17.06 -3.64 -7.98
N ASN A 36 -17.89 -4.54 -8.52
CA ASN A 36 -17.50 -5.94 -8.67
C ASN A 36 -17.15 -6.18 -10.15
N VAL A 37 -15.85 -6.10 -10.47
CA VAL A 37 -15.33 -6.23 -11.84
C VAL A 37 -15.55 -7.63 -12.39
N PHE A 38 -15.51 -8.68 -11.57
CA PHE A 38 -15.87 -10.02 -12.01
C PHE A 38 -17.31 -10.06 -12.56
N VAL A 39 -18.27 -9.52 -11.80
CA VAL A 39 -19.67 -9.49 -12.23
C VAL A 39 -19.86 -8.60 -13.46
N GLU A 40 -19.18 -7.47 -13.55
CA GLU A 40 -19.18 -6.61 -14.75
C GLU A 40 -18.68 -7.34 -16.00
N LEU A 41 -17.77 -8.30 -15.82
CA LEU A 41 -17.20 -9.13 -16.89
C LEU A 41 -17.95 -10.44 -17.14
N GLY A 42 -19.10 -10.64 -16.47
CA GLY A 42 -20.01 -11.74 -16.70
C GLY A 42 -19.84 -12.97 -15.82
N TYR A 43 -19.04 -12.87 -14.75
CA TYR A 43 -18.95 -13.94 -13.75
C TYR A 43 -20.22 -13.95 -12.86
N ASP A 44 -20.66 -15.14 -12.47
CA ASP A 44 -21.75 -15.28 -11.50
C ASP A 44 -21.31 -14.80 -10.10
N LYS A 45 -22.15 -14.00 -9.45
CA LYS A 45 -21.79 -13.42 -8.14
C LYS A 45 -21.56 -14.48 -7.07
N ALA A 46 -22.36 -15.54 -7.04
CA ALA A 46 -22.19 -16.61 -6.04
C ALA A 46 -20.89 -17.38 -6.30
N ALA A 47 -20.52 -17.58 -7.56
CA ALA A 47 -19.22 -18.16 -7.92
C ALA A 47 -18.05 -17.26 -7.50
N VAL A 48 -18.18 -15.94 -7.64
CA VAL A 48 -17.15 -14.97 -7.17
C VAL A 48 -16.99 -15.03 -5.65
N ASP A 49 -18.12 -15.02 -4.90
CA ASP A 49 -18.09 -15.10 -3.45
C ASP A 49 -17.46 -16.44 -2.97
N ALA A 50 -17.81 -17.55 -3.64
CA ALA A 50 -17.22 -18.86 -3.35
C ALA A 50 -15.72 -18.89 -3.65
N LYS A 51 -15.28 -18.29 -4.77
CA LYS A 51 -13.87 -18.23 -5.16
C LYS A 51 -13.05 -17.36 -4.22
N LEU A 52 -13.58 -16.21 -3.77
CA LEU A 52 -12.90 -15.40 -2.74
C LEU A 52 -12.72 -16.19 -1.44
N ASN A 53 -13.75 -16.94 -1.00
CA ASN A 53 -13.62 -17.80 0.17
C ASN A 53 -12.60 -18.95 -0.03
N GLU A 54 -12.55 -19.54 -1.21
CA GLU A 54 -11.53 -20.54 -1.57
C GLU A 54 -10.14 -19.96 -1.41
N VAL A 55 -9.88 -18.78 -2.02
CA VAL A 55 -8.57 -18.11 -1.98
C VAL A 55 -8.21 -17.69 -0.54
N PHE A 56 -9.18 -17.21 0.24
CA PHE A 56 -8.97 -16.95 1.66
C PHE A 56 -8.55 -18.23 2.41
N ASN A 57 -9.25 -19.34 2.16
CA ASN A 57 -8.94 -20.61 2.82
C ASN A 57 -7.56 -21.15 2.42
N ASP A 58 -7.13 -20.98 1.17
CA ASP A 58 -5.77 -21.35 0.73
C ASP A 58 -4.70 -20.68 1.60
N VAL A 59 -4.88 -19.38 1.90
CA VAL A 59 -3.91 -18.57 2.64
C VAL A 59 -4.00 -18.78 4.15
N PHE A 60 -5.21 -18.97 4.71
CA PHE A 60 -5.43 -18.98 6.17
C PHE A 60 -5.71 -20.35 6.77
N CYS A 61 -6.22 -21.31 6.01
CA CYS A 61 -6.73 -22.57 6.56
C CYS A 61 -6.18 -23.82 5.85
N GLY A 62 -5.80 -23.71 4.57
CA GLY A 62 -5.41 -24.84 3.71
C GLY A 62 -4.07 -25.50 4.07
N PRO A 63 -3.67 -26.50 3.28
CA PRO A 63 -2.41 -27.21 3.54
C PRO A 63 -1.17 -26.35 3.34
N ASN A 64 -1.27 -25.31 2.51
CA ASN A 64 -0.20 -24.34 2.21
C ASN A 64 -0.42 -23.01 2.92
N LYS A 65 -1.23 -23.00 3.98
CA LYS A 65 -1.55 -21.79 4.73
C LYS A 65 -0.30 -21.12 5.29
N VAL A 66 -0.34 -19.80 5.35
CA VAL A 66 0.70 -18.97 5.96
C VAL A 66 0.31 -18.45 7.34
N TYR A 67 -0.95 -18.61 7.75
CA TYR A 67 -1.46 -18.24 9.07
C TYR A 67 -1.38 -19.38 10.06
N PHE A 68 -0.88 -19.11 11.28
CA PHE A 68 -0.71 -20.08 12.36
C PHE A 68 -1.19 -19.51 13.69
N GLU A 69 -1.98 -20.28 14.41
CA GLU A 69 -2.41 -19.95 15.77
C GLU A 69 -1.37 -20.34 16.80
N VAL A 70 -1.23 -19.52 17.85
CA VAL A 70 -0.31 -19.74 18.97
C VAL A 70 -1.08 -19.64 20.28
N GLY A 71 -1.20 -20.77 20.98
CA GLY A 71 -2.04 -20.84 22.17
C GLY A 71 -3.47 -20.39 21.92
N ASP A 72 -4.14 -19.88 22.94
CA ASP A 72 -5.57 -19.57 22.88
C ASP A 72 -5.88 -18.17 22.29
N SER A 73 -4.90 -17.29 22.17
CA SER A 73 -5.18 -15.88 21.92
C SER A 73 -4.28 -15.17 20.91
N MET A 74 -3.24 -15.81 20.39
CA MET A 74 -2.30 -15.23 19.45
C MET A 74 -2.23 -16.01 18.15
N GLY A 75 -1.72 -15.38 17.09
CA GLY A 75 -1.46 -16.00 15.81
C GLY A 75 -0.52 -15.13 14.97
N TYR A 76 0.11 -15.71 13.98
CA TYR A 76 1.01 -15.01 13.08
C TYR A 76 0.85 -15.48 11.64
N VAL A 77 1.28 -14.60 10.72
CA VAL A 77 1.47 -14.90 9.30
C VAL A 77 2.97 -15.08 9.07
N SER A 78 3.37 -16.23 8.55
CA SER A 78 4.78 -16.59 8.32
C SER A 78 5.11 -16.65 6.85
N ASP A 79 6.24 -16.07 6.47
CA ASP A 79 6.93 -16.47 5.25
C ASP A 79 7.52 -17.87 5.48
N ILE A 80 6.76 -18.87 5.00
CA ILE A 80 7.08 -20.29 5.25
C ILE A 80 8.45 -20.65 4.66
N LYS A 81 8.80 -20.06 3.52
CA LYS A 81 10.04 -20.35 2.82
C LYS A 81 11.26 -19.79 3.55
N ASN A 82 11.14 -18.59 4.11
CA ASN A 82 12.20 -17.95 4.87
C ASN A 82 12.16 -18.29 6.37
N HIS A 83 11.14 -19.03 6.81
CA HIS A 83 10.92 -19.44 8.21
C HIS A 83 10.91 -18.25 9.17
N ASP A 84 10.32 -17.12 8.75
CA ASP A 84 10.22 -15.92 9.56
C ASP A 84 8.79 -15.32 9.52
N VAL A 85 8.58 -14.35 10.43
CA VAL A 85 7.35 -13.57 10.56
C VAL A 85 7.72 -12.12 10.28
N ARG A 86 7.13 -11.53 9.25
CA ARG A 86 7.42 -10.17 8.79
C ARG A 86 6.28 -9.23 9.08
N THR A 87 6.60 -7.96 9.33
CA THR A 87 5.58 -6.91 9.48
C THR A 87 4.68 -6.80 8.26
N GLU A 88 5.21 -7.03 7.06
CA GLU A 88 4.44 -7.11 5.81
C GLU A 88 3.30 -8.12 5.92
N GLY A 89 3.59 -9.41 6.15
CA GLY A 89 2.57 -10.45 6.24
C GLY A 89 1.62 -10.28 7.40
N MET A 90 2.13 -9.83 8.55
CA MET A 90 1.31 -9.57 9.74
C MET A 90 0.30 -8.44 9.48
N SER A 91 0.74 -7.34 8.90
CA SER A 91 -0.11 -6.20 8.60
C SER A 91 -1.10 -6.48 7.45
N TYR A 92 -0.69 -7.26 6.46
CA TYR A 92 -1.59 -7.77 5.41
C TYR A 92 -2.64 -8.71 6.00
N GLY A 93 -2.26 -9.61 6.91
CA GLY A 93 -3.19 -10.48 7.63
C GLY A 93 -4.24 -9.69 8.39
N LEU A 94 -3.86 -8.59 9.07
CA LEU A 94 -4.81 -7.69 9.72
C LEU A 94 -5.75 -7.02 8.70
N MET A 95 -5.21 -6.51 7.59
CA MET A 95 -6.03 -5.86 6.58
C MET A 95 -7.04 -6.83 5.96
N VAL A 96 -6.62 -8.03 5.59
CA VAL A 96 -7.51 -9.09 5.09
C VAL A 96 -8.59 -9.42 6.13
N ALA A 97 -8.18 -9.63 7.38
CA ALA A 97 -9.09 -9.99 8.46
C ALA A 97 -10.16 -8.92 8.72
N VAL A 98 -9.76 -7.62 8.73
CA VAL A 98 -10.74 -6.55 8.93
C VAL A 98 -11.64 -6.36 7.72
N GLN A 99 -11.15 -6.54 6.49
CA GLN A 99 -11.97 -6.42 5.28
C GLN A 99 -13.00 -7.54 5.17
N LEU A 100 -12.64 -8.77 5.54
CA LEU A 100 -13.50 -9.95 5.46
C LEU A 100 -14.25 -10.29 6.77
N ASP A 101 -14.25 -9.36 7.74
CA ASP A 101 -14.94 -9.48 9.03
C ASP A 101 -14.50 -10.71 9.86
N LYS A 102 -13.20 -10.96 9.94
CA LYS A 102 -12.58 -12.06 10.69
C LYS A 102 -11.93 -11.54 11.99
N LYS A 103 -12.77 -11.05 12.92
CA LYS A 103 -12.29 -10.39 14.15
C LYS A 103 -11.33 -11.25 14.97
N ASP A 104 -11.61 -12.54 15.14
CA ASP A 104 -10.74 -13.41 15.95
C ASP A 104 -9.32 -13.53 15.35
N ILE A 105 -9.23 -13.71 14.03
CA ILE A 105 -7.93 -13.73 13.31
C ILE A 105 -7.21 -12.39 13.48
N PHE A 106 -7.92 -11.27 13.32
CA PHE A 106 -7.37 -9.93 13.52
C PHE A 106 -6.78 -9.78 14.92
N ASP A 107 -7.55 -10.08 15.94
CA ASP A 107 -7.14 -9.95 17.35
C ASP A 107 -5.94 -10.82 17.68
N ARG A 108 -5.87 -12.05 17.14
CA ARG A 108 -4.75 -12.97 17.33
C ARG A 108 -3.48 -12.44 16.71
N ILE A 109 -3.55 -11.96 15.45
CA ILE A 109 -2.40 -11.36 14.75
C ILE A 109 -1.94 -10.10 15.47
N TRP A 110 -2.87 -9.21 15.87
CA TRP A 110 -2.52 -7.99 16.58
C TRP A 110 -1.82 -8.26 17.91
N ARG A 111 -2.34 -9.20 18.74
CA ARG A 111 -1.71 -9.54 20.02
C ARG A 111 -0.28 -10.06 19.84
N TRP A 112 -0.04 -10.87 18.81
CA TRP A 112 1.29 -11.37 18.50
C TRP A 112 2.23 -10.25 18.05
N SER A 113 1.81 -9.41 17.10
CA SER A 113 2.58 -8.26 16.60
C SER A 113 2.95 -7.32 17.74
N ARG A 114 1.96 -7.00 18.58
CA ARG A 114 2.11 -6.10 19.72
C ARG A 114 3.10 -6.62 20.75
N LYS A 115 3.09 -7.93 20.99
CA LYS A 115 3.93 -8.56 22.01
C LYS A 115 5.35 -8.80 21.55
N TYR A 116 5.54 -9.28 20.33
CA TYR A 116 6.82 -9.80 19.87
C TYR A 116 7.54 -8.92 18.87
N MET A 117 6.83 -8.10 18.08
CA MET A 117 7.48 -7.26 17.08
C MET A 117 7.60 -5.81 17.54
N GLN A 118 6.59 -5.26 18.23
CA GLN A 118 6.59 -3.85 18.57
C GLN A 118 7.51 -3.51 19.72
N HIS A 119 8.43 -2.57 19.49
CA HIS A 119 9.30 -2.04 20.53
C HIS A 119 8.48 -1.26 21.58
N GLN A 120 8.63 -1.64 22.85
CA GLN A 120 7.88 -1.07 23.97
C GLN A 120 8.57 0.11 24.62
N SER A 121 9.85 0.32 24.30
CA SER A 121 10.69 1.40 24.88
C SER A 121 11.94 1.61 24.03
N GLY A 122 12.69 2.67 24.33
CA GLY A 122 13.94 3.03 23.68
C GLY A 122 13.73 3.81 22.38
N ASP A 123 14.80 3.94 21.59
CA ASP A 123 14.81 4.81 20.41
C ASP A 123 13.78 4.39 19.36
N ARG A 124 13.49 3.09 19.26
CA ARG A 124 12.50 2.53 18.32
C ARG A 124 11.11 2.31 18.93
N GLU A 125 10.83 2.85 20.10
CA GLU A 125 9.50 2.71 20.72
C GLU A 125 8.39 3.01 19.72
N GLY A 126 7.41 2.10 19.64
CA GLY A 126 6.24 2.18 18.77
C GLY A 126 6.43 1.62 17.36
N TYR A 127 7.67 1.57 16.86
CA TYR A 127 7.99 0.86 15.63
C TYR A 127 8.08 -0.65 15.85
N PHE A 128 8.08 -1.42 14.76
CA PHE A 128 8.11 -2.87 14.79
C PHE A 128 9.44 -3.40 14.26
N ALA A 129 9.99 -4.42 14.90
CA ALA A 129 11.04 -5.24 14.29
C ALA A 129 10.46 -5.91 13.03
N TRP A 130 11.01 -5.60 11.86
CA TRP A 130 10.40 -6.00 10.59
C TRP A 130 10.37 -7.51 10.37
N SER A 131 11.30 -8.26 10.99
CA SER A 131 11.36 -9.72 10.89
C SER A 131 11.69 -10.35 12.24
N CYS A 132 10.91 -11.35 12.60
CA CYS A 132 11.09 -12.18 13.78
C CYS A 132 11.08 -13.67 13.40
N LYS A 133 11.64 -14.52 14.25
CA LYS A 133 11.37 -15.96 14.22
C LYS A 133 9.94 -16.23 14.69
N THR A 134 9.45 -17.43 14.44
CA THR A 134 8.12 -17.87 14.90
C THR A 134 7.97 -17.98 16.43
N ASP A 135 9.07 -17.98 17.16
CA ASP A 135 9.09 -17.88 18.63
C ASP A 135 9.07 -16.44 19.16
N GLY A 136 9.11 -15.43 18.26
CA GLY A 136 9.14 -14.03 18.59
C GLY A 136 10.53 -13.41 18.76
N THR A 137 11.60 -14.19 18.61
CA THR A 137 12.98 -13.64 18.62
C THR A 137 13.20 -12.77 17.39
N HIS A 138 13.70 -11.55 17.57
CA HIS A 138 13.96 -10.64 16.44
C HIS A 138 15.11 -11.17 15.57
N ASN A 139 14.89 -11.22 14.27
CA ASN A 139 15.95 -11.38 13.27
C ASN A 139 16.59 -10.03 12.96
N ALA A 140 15.83 -8.94 13.06
CA ALA A 140 16.28 -7.57 12.85
C ALA A 140 15.49 -6.60 13.72
N GLU A 141 16.16 -5.56 14.22
CA GLU A 141 15.56 -4.56 15.12
C GLU A 141 14.95 -3.36 14.39
N GLY A 142 15.30 -3.13 13.13
CA GLY A 142 14.79 -2.03 12.32
C GLY A 142 13.34 -2.25 11.88
N ALA A 143 12.67 -1.17 11.51
CA ALA A 143 11.34 -1.21 10.93
C ALA A 143 11.40 -1.23 9.39
N ALA A 144 10.35 -1.79 8.76
CA ALA A 144 10.07 -1.65 7.34
C ALA A 144 8.77 -0.85 7.20
N SER A 145 8.86 0.32 6.56
CA SER A 145 7.80 1.33 6.66
C SER A 145 6.43 0.90 6.12
N ASP A 146 6.38 -0.05 5.19
CA ASP A 146 5.13 -0.59 4.64
C ASP A 146 4.26 -1.29 5.70
N GLY A 147 4.90 -2.03 6.62
CA GLY A 147 4.19 -2.69 7.71
C GLY A 147 3.43 -1.71 8.60
N GLU A 148 4.07 -0.61 8.98
CA GLU A 148 3.47 0.45 9.80
C GLU A 148 2.25 1.08 9.13
N LEU A 149 2.30 1.32 7.82
CA LEU A 149 1.17 1.87 7.07
C LEU A 149 -0.07 0.98 7.17
N TYR A 150 0.11 -0.31 6.92
CA TYR A 150 -0.98 -1.28 6.98
C TYR A 150 -1.47 -1.51 8.41
N PHE A 151 -0.59 -1.57 9.42
CA PHE A 151 -0.97 -1.66 10.84
C PHE A 151 -1.89 -0.52 11.25
N ILE A 152 -1.50 0.72 10.97
CA ILE A 152 -2.28 1.92 11.34
C ILE A 152 -3.66 1.86 10.65
N THR A 153 -3.68 1.64 9.35
CA THR A 153 -4.93 1.66 8.57
C THR A 153 -5.87 0.53 8.96
N ALA A 154 -5.34 -0.70 9.16
CA ALA A 154 -6.13 -1.83 9.60
C ALA A 154 -6.72 -1.64 11.01
N LEU A 155 -5.97 -1.03 11.92
CA LEU A 155 -6.46 -0.69 13.27
C LEU A 155 -7.56 0.39 13.23
N ILE A 156 -7.43 1.41 12.38
CA ILE A 156 -8.50 2.40 12.18
C ILE A 156 -9.75 1.70 11.67
N PHE A 157 -9.64 0.81 10.69
CA PHE A 157 -10.77 0.05 10.18
C PHE A 157 -11.37 -0.90 11.22
N ALA A 158 -10.56 -1.52 12.05
CA ALA A 158 -11.03 -2.36 13.16
C ALA A 158 -11.83 -1.54 14.18
N SER A 159 -11.35 -0.33 14.51
CA SER A 159 -12.09 0.62 15.34
C SER A 159 -13.45 0.97 14.72
N ASN A 160 -13.47 1.25 13.42
CA ASN A 160 -14.70 1.62 12.70
C ASN A 160 -15.69 0.46 12.62
N ARG A 161 -15.20 -0.77 12.43
CA ARG A 161 -16.03 -1.95 12.24
C ARG A 161 -16.55 -2.55 13.53
N TRP A 162 -15.67 -2.69 14.54
CA TRP A 162 -15.95 -3.46 15.75
C TRP A 162 -16.02 -2.62 17.03
N GLY A 163 -15.70 -1.31 16.94
CA GLY A 163 -15.62 -0.43 18.11
C GLY A 163 -14.36 -0.67 18.93
N ASN A 164 -14.28 -0.03 20.11
CA ASN A 164 -13.06 0.01 20.92
C ASN A 164 -13.20 -0.66 22.30
N ASP A 165 -14.39 -1.16 22.64
CA ASP A 165 -14.71 -1.76 23.95
C ASP A 165 -14.73 -3.29 23.91
N THR A 166 -13.98 -3.89 22.97
CA THR A 166 -14.02 -5.32 22.67
C THR A 166 -12.78 -6.10 23.18
N GLY A 167 -12.08 -5.56 24.18
CA GLY A 167 -10.85 -6.13 24.71
C GLY A 167 -9.55 -5.58 24.08
N ILE A 168 -9.64 -4.94 22.92
CA ILE A 168 -8.58 -4.16 22.28
C ILE A 168 -9.18 -2.79 21.92
N ASN A 169 -8.54 -1.72 22.35
CA ASN A 169 -8.88 -0.37 21.91
C ASN A 169 -8.09 -0.07 20.62
N TYR A 170 -8.64 -0.46 19.47
CA TYR A 170 -7.98 -0.35 18.17
C TYR A 170 -7.62 1.09 17.82
N LYS A 171 -8.50 2.06 18.16
CA LYS A 171 -8.24 3.49 17.92
C LYS A 171 -7.01 3.97 18.71
N ALA A 172 -6.93 3.61 19.99
CA ALA A 172 -5.78 3.97 20.83
C ALA A 172 -4.48 3.33 20.32
N GLU A 173 -4.55 2.08 19.85
CA GLU A 173 -3.37 1.40 19.27
C GLU A 173 -2.91 2.05 17.96
N ALA A 174 -3.84 2.39 17.04
CA ALA A 174 -3.50 3.14 15.83
C ALA A 174 -2.87 4.49 16.14
N GLN A 175 -3.47 5.25 17.07
CA GLN A 175 -2.98 6.56 17.49
C GLN A 175 -1.59 6.48 18.11
N ARG A 176 -1.33 5.44 18.90
CA ARG A 176 -0.02 5.22 19.51
C ARG A 176 1.07 5.01 18.45
N ILE A 177 0.82 4.20 17.42
CA ILE A 177 1.77 4.03 16.32
C ILE A 177 1.97 5.37 15.61
N LEU A 178 0.90 6.06 15.20
CA LEU A 178 0.96 7.36 14.53
C LEU A 178 1.80 8.38 15.30
N ASN A 179 1.68 8.43 16.62
CA ASN A 179 2.45 9.35 17.45
C ASN A 179 3.95 8.98 17.49
N CYS A 180 4.25 7.69 17.54
CA CYS A 180 5.64 7.21 17.57
C CYS A 180 6.36 7.36 16.23
N THR A 181 5.63 7.38 15.10
CA THR A 181 6.21 7.51 13.75
C THR A 181 6.52 8.95 13.33
N MET A 182 6.18 9.93 14.17
CA MET A 182 6.54 11.33 13.92
C MET A 182 8.05 11.57 14.08
N PRO A 183 8.59 12.63 13.42
CA PRO A 183 10.02 12.92 13.47
C PRO A 183 10.55 13.07 14.90
N ARG A 184 11.62 12.34 15.20
CA ARG A 184 12.33 12.40 16.48
C ARG A 184 13.83 12.20 16.29
N GLU A 185 14.62 12.74 17.21
CA GLU A 185 16.06 12.48 17.26
C GLU A 185 16.35 11.19 18.03
N TYR A 186 17.36 10.45 17.60
CA TYR A 186 17.87 9.26 18.28
C TYR A 186 19.39 9.16 18.14
N GLU A 187 20.03 8.50 19.08
CA GLU A 187 21.44 8.17 19.00
C GLU A 187 21.60 6.68 18.64
N PRO A 188 22.12 6.35 17.44
CA PRO A 188 22.31 4.96 17.05
C PRO A 188 23.31 4.29 17.99
N LYS A 189 22.83 3.34 18.79
CA LYS A 189 23.69 2.43 19.56
C LYS A 189 24.33 1.49 18.53
N GLY A 190 25.64 1.63 18.31
CA GLY A 190 26.41 0.85 17.34
C GLY A 190 26.09 -0.65 17.45
N GLY A 191 25.51 -1.20 16.39
CA GLY A 191 25.20 -2.60 16.21
C GLY A 191 25.60 -3.03 14.80
N PRO A 192 25.73 -4.32 14.48
CA PRO A 192 26.07 -4.82 13.17
C PRO A 192 24.88 -4.63 12.20
N GLY A 193 24.80 -3.45 11.59
CA GLY A 193 23.85 -3.13 10.53
C GLY A 193 24.53 -2.26 9.50
N PHE A 194 24.67 -2.74 8.29
CA PHE A 194 25.20 -2.03 7.11
C PHE A 194 26.49 -1.22 7.33
N GLY A 195 27.49 -1.82 7.98
CA GLY A 195 28.88 -1.35 8.04
C GLY A 195 29.08 0.01 8.74
N ASN A 196 30.28 0.29 9.17
CA ASN A 196 30.75 1.52 9.81
C ASN A 196 30.63 2.82 8.97
N PHE A 197 29.68 2.91 8.05
CA PHE A 197 29.51 4.02 7.11
C PHE A 197 28.37 4.99 7.48
N GLY A 198 27.71 4.80 8.62
CA GLY A 198 26.70 5.72 9.12
C GLY A 198 27.31 6.99 9.72
N PRO A 199 26.65 8.16 9.64
CA PRO A 199 27.07 9.35 10.34
C PRO A 199 27.14 9.10 11.86
N ARG A 200 28.18 9.58 12.52
CA ARG A 200 28.32 9.53 13.98
C ARG A 200 27.57 10.72 14.58
N GLY A 201 26.76 10.47 15.61
CA GLY A 201 26.02 11.51 16.33
C GLY A 201 24.50 11.37 16.18
N PRO A 202 23.71 12.31 16.75
CA PRO A 202 22.26 12.27 16.70
C PRO A 202 21.76 12.19 15.25
N GLN A 203 20.82 11.28 15.03
CA GLN A 203 20.14 11.08 13.75
C GLN A 203 18.64 11.31 13.92
N LYS A 204 17.96 11.55 12.81
CA LYS A 204 16.50 11.66 12.80
C LYS A 204 15.88 10.33 12.38
N MET A 205 14.81 9.97 13.07
CA MET A 205 13.94 8.85 12.74
C MET A 205 12.56 9.39 12.40
N PHE A 206 11.98 8.94 11.29
CA PHE A 206 10.65 9.35 10.82
C PHE A 206 10.10 8.35 9.81
N LEU A 207 8.81 8.06 9.90
CA LEU A 207 8.12 7.25 8.87
C LEU A 207 7.91 8.07 7.60
N ILE A 208 7.47 9.30 7.76
CA ILE A 208 7.25 10.27 6.68
C ILE A 208 8.37 11.30 6.73
N ASN A 209 9.05 11.49 5.61
CA ASN A 209 10.11 12.48 5.49
C ASN A 209 9.54 13.89 5.69
N PRO A 210 10.00 14.66 6.68
CA PRO A 210 9.43 15.97 7.00
C PRO A 210 9.71 17.05 5.94
N GLU A 211 10.59 16.82 4.96
CA GLU A 211 10.95 17.79 3.94
C GLU A 211 10.07 17.67 2.69
N ASN A 212 9.64 16.44 2.34
CA ASN A 212 8.89 16.18 1.11
C ASN A 212 7.56 15.45 1.33
N HIS A 213 7.24 15.06 2.57
CA HIS A 213 6.05 14.33 2.99
C HIS A 213 5.85 12.98 2.29
N LEU A 214 6.95 12.35 1.85
CA LEU A 214 6.95 11.01 1.29
C LEU A 214 7.39 9.97 2.33
N ILE A 215 6.90 8.76 2.18
CA ILE A 215 7.29 7.63 3.04
C ILE A 215 8.75 7.25 2.80
N THR A 216 9.45 6.89 3.86
CA THR A 216 10.82 6.38 3.81
C THR A 216 10.84 4.87 3.58
N PHE A 217 11.93 4.33 3.03
CA PHE A 217 12.11 2.88 2.96
C PHE A 217 12.21 2.26 4.35
N THR A 218 13.05 2.83 5.23
CA THR A 218 13.06 2.54 6.67
C THR A 218 13.07 3.85 7.45
N PRO A 219 12.47 3.91 8.65
CA PRO A 219 12.42 5.15 9.42
C PRO A 219 13.78 5.68 9.86
N ASP A 220 14.78 4.83 9.99
CA ASP A 220 16.10 5.16 10.51
C ASP A 220 17.26 4.77 9.57
N GLY A 221 18.44 5.24 9.87
CA GLY A 221 19.68 4.90 9.18
C GLY A 221 19.75 5.39 7.74
N PHE A 222 20.32 4.59 6.86
CA PHE A 222 20.46 4.94 5.44
C PHE A 222 19.12 4.87 4.71
N GLY A 223 18.19 4.01 5.14
CA GLY A 223 16.92 3.79 4.47
C GLY A 223 15.94 4.97 4.55
N ASN A 224 16.17 5.97 5.43
CA ASN A 224 15.36 7.18 5.43
C ASN A 224 15.79 8.24 4.39
N ARG A 225 16.76 7.92 3.53
CA ARG A 225 17.25 8.79 2.45
C ARG A 225 16.65 8.45 1.09
N PHE A 226 15.87 7.39 1.00
CA PHE A 226 15.25 6.91 -0.20
C PHE A 226 13.92 6.22 0.13
N THR A 227 13.20 5.80 -0.88
CA THR A 227 11.87 5.20 -0.76
C THR A 227 11.73 3.98 -1.67
N ASP A 228 10.62 3.26 -1.51
CA ASP A 228 10.15 2.21 -2.39
C ASP A 228 8.83 2.66 -3.02
N PRO A 229 8.68 2.64 -4.35
CA PRO A 229 7.43 3.00 -5.00
C PRO A 229 6.22 2.22 -4.48
N SER A 230 6.40 0.99 -4.07
CA SER A 230 5.33 0.14 -3.54
C SER A 230 4.87 0.51 -2.13
N TYR A 231 5.62 1.36 -1.42
CA TYR A 231 5.23 1.86 -0.10
C TYR A 231 4.28 3.06 -0.18
N HIS A 232 4.10 3.65 -1.37
CA HIS A 232 3.21 4.79 -1.55
C HIS A 232 1.77 4.33 -1.75
N ILE A 233 0.93 4.56 -0.71
CA ILE A 233 -0.49 4.20 -0.69
C ILE A 233 -1.30 5.45 -0.32
N PRO A 234 -1.56 6.37 -1.28
CA PRO A 234 -2.21 7.65 -1.00
C PRO A 234 -3.54 7.51 -0.27
N ALA A 235 -4.32 6.49 -0.62
CA ALA A 235 -5.61 6.20 0.02
C ALA A 235 -5.53 5.99 1.54
N PHE A 236 -4.42 5.47 2.07
CA PHE A 236 -4.26 5.27 3.51
C PHE A 236 -4.11 6.61 4.24
N TYR A 237 -3.41 7.56 3.66
CA TYR A 237 -3.26 8.89 4.26
C TYR A 237 -4.60 9.63 4.33
N GLU A 238 -5.48 9.47 3.34
CA GLU A 238 -6.84 10.03 3.39
C GLU A 238 -7.69 9.38 4.50
N VAL A 239 -7.54 8.07 4.72
CA VAL A 239 -8.14 7.37 5.87
C VAL A 239 -7.64 7.96 7.20
N TRP A 240 -6.32 8.24 7.30
CA TRP A 240 -5.74 8.84 8.50
C TRP A 240 -6.21 10.28 8.69
N ALA A 241 -6.25 11.09 7.63
CA ALA A 241 -6.78 12.45 7.67
C ALA A 241 -8.23 12.49 8.22
N LYS A 242 -9.03 11.48 7.87
CA LYS A 242 -10.44 11.41 8.26
C LYS A 242 -10.66 10.89 9.68
N TRP A 243 -9.85 9.92 10.17
CA TRP A 243 -10.16 9.18 11.39
C TRP A 243 -9.03 9.04 12.41
N ALA A 244 -7.83 9.52 12.13
CA ALA A 244 -6.72 9.40 13.09
C ALA A 244 -6.92 10.22 14.36
N ASP A 245 -7.72 11.27 14.36
CA ASP A 245 -8.04 12.11 15.53
C ASP A 245 -6.77 12.64 16.25
N ASP A 246 -5.76 12.98 15.48
CA ASP A 246 -4.43 13.39 15.94
C ASP A 246 -4.10 14.86 15.66
N GLY A 247 -5.08 15.58 15.09
CA GLY A 247 -4.92 17.00 14.71
C GLY A 247 -4.03 17.23 13.48
N ARG A 248 -3.62 16.18 12.77
CA ARG A 248 -2.68 16.23 11.63
C ARG A 248 -3.35 15.97 10.27
N ALA A 249 -4.65 16.19 10.16
CA ALA A 249 -5.40 15.93 8.92
C ALA A 249 -4.79 16.63 7.68
N GLU A 250 -4.29 17.86 7.84
CA GLU A 250 -3.63 18.60 6.74
C GLU A 250 -2.34 17.90 6.28
N LEU A 251 -1.53 17.42 7.22
CA LEU A 251 -0.32 16.66 6.91
C LEU A 251 -0.66 15.39 6.13
N TRP A 252 -1.65 14.63 6.58
CA TRP A 252 -2.03 13.37 5.91
C TRP A 252 -2.62 13.62 4.52
N ASN A 253 -3.41 14.67 4.34
CA ASN A 253 -3.89 15.07 3.01
C ASN A 253 -2.73 15.48 2.08
N ASP A 254 -1.73 16.21 2.58
CA ASP A 254 -0.56 16.58 1.79
C ASP A 254 0.28 15.33 1.44
N CYS A 255 0.47 14.40 2.39
CA CYS A 255 1.11 13.12 2.10
C CYS A 255 0.41 12.36 0.96
N ALA A 256 -0.93 12.36 0.92
CA ALA A 256 -1.68 11.72 -0.17
C ALA A 256 -1.41 12.39 -1.52
N VAL A 257 -1.41 13.73 -1.57
CA VAL A 257 -1.09 14.49 -2.78
C VAL A 257 0.34 14.22 -3.24
N LYS A 258 1.32 14.29 -2.32
CA LYS A 258 2.74 14.05 -2.63
C LYS A 258 3.01 12.63 -3.09
N ALA A 259 2.35 11.64 -2.51
CA ALA A 259 2.47 10.25 -2.94
C ALA A 259 1.94 10.02 -4.36
N ARG A 260 0.83 10.68 -4.76
CA ARG A 260 0.33 10.64 -6.15
C ARG A 260 1.32 11.29 -7.12
N GLU A 261 1.79 12.53 -6.81
CA GLU A 261 2.81 13.22 -7.60
C GLU A 261 4.09 12.39 -7.76
N TYR A 262 4.48 11.69 -6.72
CA TYR A 262 5.64 10.80 -6.73
C TYR A 262 5.40 9.58 -7.65
N LEU A 263 4.25 8.91 -7.57
CA LEU A 263 3.92 7.77 -8.42
C LEU A 263 3.90 8.14 -9.91
N HIS A 264 3.50 9.37 -10.26
CA HIS A 264 3.62 9.88 -11.63
C HIS A 264 5.07 9.88 -12.14
N LYS A 265 6.03 10.22 -11.26
CA LYS A 265 7.46 10.29 -11.61
C LYS A 265 8.14 8.94 -11.58
N ALA A 266 7.74 8.06 -10.65
CA ALA A 266 8.37 6.76 -10.43
C ALA A 266 7.97 5.72 -11.49
N THR A 267 6.83 5.90 -12.17
CA THR A 267 6.36 4.95 -13.19
C THR A 267 6.79 5.37 -14.59
N HIS A 268 7.30 4.42 -15.36
CA HIS A 268 7.77 4.68 -16.71
C HIS A 268 6.61 5.10 -17.65
N PRO A 269 6.76 6.17 -18.44
CA PRO A 269 5.65 6.78 -19.18
C PRO A 269 5.07 5.91 -20.31
N VAL A 270 5.79 4.87 -20.73
CA VAL A 270 5.34 3.95 -21.79
C VAL A 270 4.91 2.61 -21.25
N THR A 271 5.71 1.99 -20.38
CA THR A 271 5.44 0.64 -19.86
C THR A 271 4.57 0.64 -18.60
N GLY A 272 4.58 1.71 -17.82
CA GLY A 272 3.98 1.75 -16.48
C GLY A 272 4.82 1.05 -15.41
N LEU A 273 5.96 0.45 -15.76
CA LEU A 273 6.86 -0.21 -14.81
C LEU A 273 7.58 0.82 -13.93
N ASN A 274 7.97 0.41 -12.75
CA ASN A 274 8.71 1.23 -11.78
C ASN A 274 9.92 0.45 -11.23
N PRO A 275 10.97 1.13 -10.75
CA PRO A 275 12.06 0.44 -10.06
C PRO A 275 11.58 -0.15 -8.72
N ASP A 276 12.30 -1.13 -8.21
CA ASP A 276 12.07 -1.73 -6.90
C ASP A 276 12.36 -0.71 -5.77
N MET A 277 13.43 0.09 -5.95
CA MET A 277 13.76 1.20 -5.05
C MET A 277 14.11 2.46 -5.84
N SER A 278 13.72 3.63 -5.32
CA SER A 278 13.98 4.92 -5.95
C SER A 278 14.39 5.98 -4.95
N ASP A 279 14.96 7.08 -5.46
CA ASP A 279 15.02 8.32 -4.69
C ASP A 279 13.63 8.99 -4.58
N TYR A 280 13.55 10.10 -3.86
CA TYR A 280 12.29 10.82 -3.66
C TYR A 280 11.81 11.60 -4.91
N ASP A 281 12.59 11.62 -5.98
CA ASP A 281 12.18 12.14 -7.28
C ASP A 281 11.70 11.05 -8.24
N GLY A 282 11.55 9.80 -7.75
CA GLY A 282 11.08 8.66 -8.52
C GLY A 282 12.15 8.06 -9.45
N GLN A 283 13.42 8.50 -9.32
CA GLN A 283 14.50 7.97 -10.11
C GLN A 283 15.10 6.72 -9.45
N VAL A 284 15.65 5.84 -10.27
CA VAL A 284 16.37 4.66 -9.77
C VAL A 284 17.39 5.06 -8.71
N MET A 285 17.32 4.42 -7.57
CA MET A 285 18.21 4.71 -6.46
C MET A 285 19.66 4.39 -6.83
N LYS A 286 20.55 5.36 -6.63
CA LYS A 286 22.00 5.20 -6.83
C LYS A 286 22.68 4.85 -5.51
N MET A 287 23.13 3.63 -5.38
CA MET A 287 23.90 3.21 -4.21
C MET A 287 25.28 3.87 -4.19
N PRO A 288 25.80 4.24 -2.99
CA PRO A 288 27.16 4.73 -2.85
C PRO A 288 28.17 3.75 -3.46
N GLY A 289 29.10 4.26 -4.30
CA GLY A 289 30.10 3.45 -4.98
C GLY A 289 29.64 2.76 -6.25
N GLY A 290 28.44 3.08 -6.78
CA GLY A 290 27.93 2.57 -8.05
C GLY A 290 27.58 1.08 -8.04
N ARG A 291 27.37 0.48 -6.87
CA ARG A 291 26.90 -0.92 -6.75
C ARG A 291 25.50 -1.04 -7.33
N ARG A 292 25.33 -1.91 -8.30
CA ARG A 292 24.03 -2.38 -8.72
C ARG A 292 23.52 -3.42 -7.71
N MET A 293 22.32 -3.21 -7.19
CA MET A 293 21.68 -4.16 -6.25
C MET A 293 20.48 -4.89 -6.87
N GLY A 294 20.22 -4.67 -8.18
CA GLY A 294 19.05 -5.18 -8.87
C GLY A 294 17.74 -4.45 -8.48
N THR A 295 17.85 -3.43 -7.67
CA THR A 295 16.71 -2.61 -7.23
C THR A 295 16.30 -1.57 -8.28
N GLU A 296 17.03 -1.47 -9.37
CA GLU A 296 16.73 -0.66 -10.55
C GLU A 296 15.68 -1.26 -11.46
N ASN A 297 15.38 -2.54 -11.31
CA ASN A 297 14.43 -3.27 -12.15
C ASN A 297 13.04 -3.33 -11.50
N PHE A 298 12.02 -3.50 -12.34
CA PHE A 298 10.69 -3.89 -11.90
C PHE A 298 10.74 -5.36 -11.47
N ARG A 299 10.48 -5.62 -10.19
CA ARG A 299 10.51 -6.95 -9.58
C ARG A 299 9.84 -6.94 -8.21
N TYR A 300 9.42 -8.09 -7.72
CA TYR A 300 8.95 -8.34 -6.36
C TYR A 300 8.07 -7.21 -5.78
N ASP A 301 8.66 -6.30 -4.96
CA ASP A 301 7.92 -5.23 -4.31
C ASP A 301 7.27 -4.28 -5.32
N SER A 302 7.90 -4.06 -6.46
CA SER A 302 7.34 -3.27 -7.55
C SER A 302 5.97 -3.78 -8.05
N TRP A 303 5.66 -5.08 -7.90
CA TRP A 303 4.38 -5.65 -8.33
C TRP A 303 3.19 -5.07 -7.56
N ARG A 304 3.41 -4.54 -6.35
CA ARG A 304 2.35 -3.92 -5.54
C ARG A 304 1.86 -2.58 -6.10
N VAL A 305 2.69 -1.88 -6.88
CA VAL A 305 2.34 -0.53 -7.38
C VAL A 305 1.06 -0.51 -8.20
N PRO A 306 0.81 -1.42 -9.16
CA PRO A 306 -0.48 -1.46 -9.87
C PRO A 306 -1.67 -1.63 -8.92
N MET A 307 -1.52 -2.42 -7.88
CA MET A 307 -2.59 -2.67 -6.91
C MET A 307 -2.80 -1.46 -5.97
N ASN A 308 -1.70 -0.77 -5.56
CA ASN A 308 -1.80 0.43 -4.72
C ASN A 308 -2.46 1.61 -5.46
N ILE A 309 -2.14 1.77 -6.77
CA ILE A 309 -2.81 2.77 -7.62
C ILE A 309 -4.30 2.41 -7.80
N THR A 310 -4.60 1.12 -7.95
CA THR A 310 -5.98 0.63 -8.01
C THR A 310 -6.74 0.94 -6.72
N LEU A 311 -6.12 0.72 -5.57
CA LEU A 311 -6.71 1.02 -4.27
C LEU A 311 -7.04 2.51 -4.12
N ASP A 312 -6.11 3.37 -4.51
CA ASP A 312 -6.32 4.83 -4.45
C ASP A 312 -7.44 5.28 -5.39
N TYR A 313 -7.54 4.68 -6.57
CA TYR A 313 -8.66 4.93 -7.49
C TYR A 313 -10.00 4.54 -6.89
N GLU A 314 -10.09 3.35 -6.26
CA GLU A 314 -11.33 2.84 -5.67
C GLU A 314 -11.77 3.64 -4.44
N TRP A 315 -10.83 4.06 -3.60
CA TRP A 315 -11.16 4.68 -2.31
C TRP A 315 -11.29 6.19 -2.39
N SER A 316 -10.53 6.85 -3.26
CA SER A 316 -10.47 8.30 -3.39
C SER A 316 -10.96 8.80 -4.75
N GLY A 317 -10.41 8.25 -5.83
CA GLY A 317 -10.63 8.77 -7.18
C GLY A 317 -10.05 10.16 -7.43
N ALA A 318 -9.22 10.68 -6.53
CA ALA A 318 -8.68 12.04 -6.62
C ALA A 318 -7.75 12.26 -7.81
N ASP A 319 -7.18 11.19 -8.36
CA ASP A 319 -6.24 11.20 -9.50
C ASP A 319 -6.72 10.27 -10.64
N ALA A 320 -8.04 10.13 -10.76
CA ALA A 320 -8.69 9.11 -11.58
C ALA A 320 -8.25 9.12 -13.06
N GLU A 321 -8.03 10.29 -13.66
CA GLU A 321 -7.64 10.39 -15.06
C GLU A 321 -6.25 9.77 -15.30
N TRP A 322 -5.26 10.14 -14.50
CA TRP A 322 -3.92 9.57 -14.60
C TRP A 322 -3.90 8.09 -14.24
N GLN A 323 -4.64 7.68 -13.21
CA GLN A 323 -4.73 6.29 -12.77
C GLN A 323 -5.32 5.38 -13.86
N GLN A 324 -6.33 5.86 -14.59
CA GLN A 324 -6.87 5.14 -15.75
C GLN A 324 -5.83 5.02 -16.88
N GLN A 325 -5.13 6.11 -17.21
CA GLN A 325 -4.03 6.07 -18.18
C GLN A 325 -2.90 5.12 -17.75
N TYR A 326 -2.60 5.08 -16.45
CA TYR A 326 -1.64 4.13 -15.90
C TYR A 326 -2.13 2.67 -16.09
N GLY A 327 -3.38 2.38 -15.76
CA GLY A 327 -4.00 1.07 -15.96
C GLY A 327 -3.91 0.58 -17.41
N GLU A 328 -4.18 1.47 -18.37
CA GLU A 328 -4.03 1.19 -19.79
C GLU A 328 -2.55 0.88 -20.15
N ARG A 329 -1.60 1.66 -19.66
CA ARG A 329 -0.16 1.46 -19.95
C ARG A 329 0.35 0.13 -19.42
N ILE A 330 0.09 -0.16 -18.14
CA ILE A 330 0.62 -1.37 -17.50
C ILE A 330 -0.01 -2.64 -18.09
N GLN A 331 -1.31 -2.65 -18.40
CA GLN A 331 -1.95 -3.79 -19.04
C GLN A 331 -1.52 -3.95 -20.50
N ASN A 332 -1.38 -2.86 -21.27
CA ASN A 332 -0.84 -2.95 -22.64
C ASN A 332 0.57 -3.53 -22.65
N PHE A 333 1.42 -3.12 -21.71
CA PHE A 333 2.76 -3.69 -21.59
C PHE A 333 2.71 -5.20 -21.34
N PHE A 334 2.06 -5.67 -20.29
CA PHE A 334 2.00 -7.11 -19.98
C PHE A 334 1.26 -7.93 -21.03
N TYR A 335 0.24 -7.35 -21.66
CA TYR A 335 -0.43 -7.99 -22.79
C TYR A 335 0.52 -8.21 -23.97
N SER A 336 1.39 -7.25 -24.27
CA SER A 336 2.40 -7.36 -25.33
C SER A 336 3.46 -8.44 -25.04
N GLN A 337 3.67 -8.78 -23.77
CA GLN A 337 4.58 -9.85 -23.36
C GLN A 337 3.93 -11.25 -23.42
N GLY A 338 2.62 -11.33 -23.67
CA GLY A 338 1.82 -12.55 -23.61
C GLY A 338 1.19 -12.78 -22.25
N ILE A 339 -0.15 -12.89 -22.23
CA ILE A 339 -0.93 -12.92 -20.96
C ILE A 339 -0.57 -14.12 -20.06
N ASN A 340 -0.09 -15.22 -20.62
CA ASN A 340 0.32 -16.42 -19.92
C ASN A 340 1.85 -16.62 -19.87
N ASP A 341 2.62 -15.67 -20.42
CA ASP A 341 4.06 -15.85 -20.68
C ASP A 341 4.92 -14.78 -20.04
N PHE A 342 4.33 -13.61 -19.64
CA PHE A 342 5.11 -12.56 -19.01
C PHE A 342 5.80 -13.06 -17.75
N VAL A 343 6.97 -12.50 -17.47
CA VAL A 343 7.82 -12.92 -16.37
C VAL A 343 7.84 -11.90 -15.23
N ASP A 344 8.44 -12.28 -14.14
CA ASP A 344 8.41 -11.59 -12.85
C ASP A 344 9.45 -10.47 -12.70
N GLN A 345 10.36 -10.29 -13.67
CA GLN A 345 11.35 -9.22 -13.64
C GLN A 345 11.54 -8.61 -15.03
N TYR A 346 11.60 -7.28 -15.08
CA TYR A 346 11.88 -6.49 -16.28
C TYR A 346 12.73 -5.27 -15.91
N ARG A 347 13.53 -4.78 -16.86
CA ARG A 347 13.99 -3.40 -16.77
C ARG A 347 12.80 -2.47 -16.94
N ILE A 348 12.87 -1.26 -16.40
CA ILE A 348 11.74 -0.32 -16.44
C ILE A 348 11.34 0.12 -17.86
N ASP A 349 12.25 0.00 -18.83
CA ASP A 349 11.97 0.21 -20.26
C ASP A 349 11.20 -0.94 -20.92
N GLY A 350 10.98 -2.05 -20.21
CA GLY A 350 10.26 -3.23 -20.66
C GLY A 350 11.15 -4.32 -21.27
N THR A 351 12.47 -4.13 -21.33
CA THR A 351 13.38 -5.19 -21.78
C THR A 351 13.64 -6.20 -20.66
N LEU A 352 13.97 -7.45 -21.05
CA LEU A 352 14.34 -8.47 -20.08
C LEU A 352 15.70 -8.14 -19.44
N PRO A 353 15.86 -8.40 -18.13
CA PRO A 353 17.16 -8.29 -17.48
C PRO A 353 18.13 -9.33 -18.04
N SER A 354 19.43 -9.01 -18.05
CA SER A 354 20.46 -10.00 -18.34
C SER A 354 20.60 -11.00 -17.18
N GLU A 355 21.20 -12.14 -17.41
CA GLU A 355 21.30 -13.23 -16.41
C GLU A 355 21.98 -12.78 -15.10
N ASP A 356 22.94 -11.87 -15.18
CA ASP A 356 23.63 -11.30 -14.01
C ASP A 356 22.75 -10.28 -13.24
N GLU A 357 21.75 -9.69 -13.89
CA GLU A 357 20.78 -8.76 -13.29
C GLU A 357 19.58 -9.47 -12.66
N ILE A 358 19.31 -10.73 -13.02
CA ILE A 358 18.22 -11.50 -12.41
C ILE A 358 18.53 -11.72 -10.93
N LEU A 359 17.62 -11.31 -10.07
CA LEU A 359 17.73 -11.58 -8.64
C LEU A 359 16.87 -12.79 -8.27
N PRO A 360 17.39 -13.67 -7.40
CA PRO A 360 16.61 -14.81 -6.95
C PRO A 360 15.44 -14.34 -6.07
N ALA A 361 14.26 -14.88 -6.30
CA ALA A 361 13.13 -14.71 -5.43
C ALA A 361 13.34 -15.53 -4.14
N GLY A 362 13.49 -14.85 -3.00
CA GLY A 362 13.53 -15.49 -1.68
C GLY A 362 14.55 -16.63 -1.57
N GLY A 363 15.78 -16.47 -2.05
CA GLY A 363 16.84 -17.47 -1.95
C GLY A 363 16.75 -18.65 -2.95
N SER A 364 15.84 -18.59 -3.93
CA SER A 364 15.73 -19.56 -5.02
C SER A 364 16.84 -19.36 -6.10
N GLU A 365 16.87 -20.23 -7.10
CA GLU A 365 17.73 -20.03 -8.27
C GLU A 365 17.39 -18.74 -9.02
N LYS A 366 18.39 -18.14 -9.68
CA LYS A 366 18.21 -17.03 -10.62
C LYS A 366 17.41 -17.49 -11.83
N LYS A 367 16.11 -17.27 -11.81
CA LYS A 367 15.21 -17.71 -12.87
C LYS A 367 14.03 -16.75 -12.97
N LEU A 368 13.65 -16.41 -14.17
CA LEU A 368 12.43 -15.68 -14.45
C LEU A 368 11.23 -16.65 -14.43
N ARG A 369 10.14 -16.24 -13.80
CA ARG A 369 8.93 -17.04 -13.65
C ARG A 369 7.68 -16.25 -13.99
N HIS A 370 6.64 -16.93 -14.43
CA HIS A 370 5.30 -16.35 -14.51
C HIS A 370 4.63 -16.42 -13.14
N SER A 371 4.99 -15.47 -12.24
CA SER A 371 4.53 -15.47 -10.86
C SER A 371 3.06 -15.12 -10.74
N ILE A 372 2.32 -15.89 -9.90
CA ILE A 372 0.91 -15.64 -9.66
C ILE A 372 0.66 -14.31 -8.92
N GLY A 373 1.61 -13.84 -8.11
CA GLY A 373 1.54 -12.53 -7.47
C GLY A 373 1.50 -11.40 -8.50
N LEU A 374 2.35 -11.47 -9.54
CA LEU A 374 2.33 -10.50 -10.63
C LEU A 374 1.07 -10.63 -11.51
N VAL A 375 0.63 -11.85 -11.81
CA VAL A 375 -0.66 -12.09 -12.49
C VAL A 375 -1.80 -11.43 -11.69
N ALA A 376 -1.78 -11.56 -10.39
CA ALA A 376 -2.79 -11.02 -9.51
C ALA A 376 -2.82 -9.49 -9.52
N THR A 377 -1.67 -8.84 -9.35
CA THR A 377 -1.62 -7.37 -9.28
C THR A 377 -1.92 -6.71 -10.62
N THR A 378 -1.51 -7.32 -11.74
CA THR A 378 -1.87 -6.86 -13.10
C THR A 378 -3.36 -7.05 -13.39
N ALA A 379 -3.97 -8.14 -12.88
CA ALA A 379 -5.41 -8.34 -12.96
C ALA A 379 -6.19 -7.31 -12.13
N ALA A 380 -5.71 -6.96 -10.92
CA ALA A 380 -6.33 -5.92 -10.10
C ALA A 380 -6.40 -4.57 -10.84
N ALA A 381 -5.40 -4.23 -11.67
CA ALA A 381 -5.41 -3.04 -12.50
C ALA A 381 -6.58 -2.99 -13.51
N SER A 382 -7.31 -4.09 -13.72
CA SER A 382 -8.54 -4.11 -14.53
C SER A 382 -9.68 -3.25 -13.95
N VAL A 383 -9.57 -2.85 -12.70
CA VAL A 383 -10.47 -1.86 -12.07
C VAL A 383 -10.28 -0.48 -12.69
N LEU A 384 -9.02 -0.11 -13.02
CA LEU A 384 -8.64 1.20 -13.54
C LEU A 384 -9.07 1.42 -14.99
N THR A 385 -9.12 0.37 -15.79
CA THR A 385 -9.25 0.45 -17.24
C THR A 385 -10.59 -0.08 -17.73
N LYS A 386 -11.01 0.40 -18.90
CA LYS A 386 -12.10 -0.17 -19.71
C LYS A 386 -11.55 -0.89 -20.95
N HIS A 387 -10.26 -1.14 -20.97
CA HIS A 387 -9.59 -1.84 -22.04
C HIS A 387 -10.29 -3.15 -22.41
N GLU A 388 -10.44 -3.42 -23.71
CA GLU A 388 -11.12 -4.64 -24.18
C GLU A 388 -10.46 -5.93 -23.68
N LYS A 389 -9.14 -5.89 -23.45
CA LYS A 389 -8.32 -7.01 -22.97
C LYS A 389 -8.37 -7.24 -21.46
N ARG A 390 -8.99 -6.33 -20.70
CA ARG A 390 -9.04 -6.44 -19.22
C ARG A 390 -9.63 -7.78 -18.75
N LYS A 391 -10.56 -8.35 -19.56
CA LYS A 391 -11.14 -9.64 -19.23
C LYS A 391 -10.12 -10.76 -19.26
N GLU A 392 -9.17 -10.73 -20.18
CA GLU A 392 -8.13 -11.77 -20.29
C GLU A 392 -7.22 -11.79 -19.06
N PHE A 393 -6.89 -10.61 -18.48
CA PHE A 393 -6.15 -10.52 -17.19
C PHE A 393 -6.96 -11.11 -16.04
N VAL A 394 -8.25 -10.81 -15.98
CA VAL A 394 -9.14 -11.34 -14.94
C VAL A 394 -9.35 -12.84 -15.10
N ASP A 395 -9.50 -13.35 -16.34
CA ASP A 395 -9.59 -14.77 -16.65
C ASP A 395 -8.28 -15.50 -16.28
N ALA A 396 -7.10 -14.89 -16.53
CA ALA A 396 -5.81 -15.45 -16.15
C ALA A 396 -5.73 -15.63 -14.62
N LEU A 397 -6.07 -14.60 -13.84
CA LEU A 397 -6.13 -14.72 -12.38
C LEU A 397 -7.13 -15.76 -11.90
N TRP A 398 -8.36 -15.75 -12.47
CA TRP A 398 -9.43 -16.68 -12.08
C TRP A 398 -9.03 -18.14 -12.24
N ASN A 399 -8.33 -18.44 -13.35
CA ASN A 399 -7.91 -19.79 -13.72
C ASN A 399 -6.53 -20.18 -13.17
N ALA A 400 -5.78 -19.22 -12.63
CA ALA A 400 -4.44 -19.47 -12.12
C ALA A 400 -4.45 -20.47 -10.97
N LYS A 401 -3.58 -21.46 -11.06
CA LYS A 401 -3.38 -22.48 -10.02
C LYS A 401 -2.19 -22.06 -9.15
N HIS A 402 -2.45 -21.84 -7.86
CA HIS A 402 -1.39 -21.55 -6.90
C HIS A 402 -0.76 -22.85 -6.41
N VAL A 403 0.20 -23.35 -7.17
CA VAL A 403 0.89 -24.63 -6.96
C VAL A 403 2.38 -24.44 -7.23
N PRO A 404 3.25 -25.33 -6.70
CA PRO A 404 4.68 -25.30 -6.99
C PRO A 404 4.98 -25.34 -8.50
N PHE A 405 6.00 -24.59 -8.91
CA PHE A 405 6.58 -24.68 -10.24
C PHE A 405 7.26 -26.05 -10.45
N GLU A 406 7.59 -26.39 -11.70
CA GLU A 406 8.27 -27.65 -12.04
C GLU A 406 9.61 -27.85 -11.32
N ASP A 407 10.31 -26.77 -11.01
CA ASP A 407 11.57 -26.77 -10.25
C ASP A 407 11.36 -26.84 -8.74
N GLY A 408 10.10 -27.00 -8.28
CA GLY A 408 9.72 -27.08 -6.85
C GLY A 408 9.61 -25.72 -6.14
N TYR A 409 9.90 -24.61 -6.83
CA TYR A 409 9.70 -23.29 -6.25
C TYR A 409 8.22 -23.02 -5.99
N PHE A 410 7.89 -22.54 -4.80
CA PHE A 410 6.52 -22.17 -4.41
C PHE A 410 6.56 -21.03 -3.40
N ASP A 411 5.85 -19.95 -3.70
CA ASP A 411 5.67 -18.83 -2.78
C ASP A 411 4.22 -18.79 -2.27
N ALA A 412 3.99 -19.51 -1.18
CA ALA A 412 2.67 -19.49 -0.52
C ALA A 412 2.38 -18.16 0.17
N TYR A 413 3.42 -17.43 0.54
CA TYR A 413 3.33 -16.20 1.32
C TYR A 413 3.05 -14.99 0.44
N TYR A 414 4.01 -14.53 -0.33
CA TYR A 414 3.88 -13.29 -1.10
C TYR A 414 2.87 -13.44 -2.24
N ASP A 415 3.06 -14.45 -3.09
CA ASP A 415 2.12 -14.74 -4.19
C ASP A 415 0.70 -15.02 -3.67
N GLY A 416 0.57 -15.76 -2.58
CA GLY A 416 -0.73 -16.09 -1.97
C GLY A 416 -1.46 -14.86 -1.43
N LEU A 417 -0.76 -13.97 -0.73
CA LEU A 417 -1.32 -12.73 -0.19
C LEU A 417 -1.71 -11.75 -1.30
N LEU A 418 -0.85 -11.53 -2.31
CA LEU A 418 -1.17 -10.66 -3.44
C LEU A 418 -2.37 -11.19 -4.24
N ARG A 419 -2.45 -12.52 -4.44
CA ARG A 419 -3.61 -13.16 -5.06
C ARG A 419 -4.90 -12.85 -4.29
N LEU A 420 -4.88 -12.98 -2.97
CA LEU A 420 -6.05 -12.70 -2.14
C LEU A 420 -6.47 -11.23 -2.21
N PHE A 421 -5.53 -10.29 -2.14
CA PHE A 421 -5.81 -8.88 -2.32
C PHE A 421 -6.44 -8.57 -3.69
N ALA A 422 -5.92 -9.16 -4.77
CA ALA A 422 -6.47 -8.97 -6.10
C ALA A 422 -7.92 -9.47 -6.21
N PHE A 423 -8.25 -10.62 -5.60
CA PHE A 423 -9.63 -11.09 -5.53
C PHE A 423 -10.52 -10.14 -4.72
N MET A 424 -10.00 -9.56 -3.63
CA MET A 424 -10.74 -8.56 -2.85
C MET A 424 -11.01 -7.28 -3.66
N HIS A 425 -10.04 -6.77 -4.41
CA HIS A 425 -10.21 -5.64 -5.34
C HIS A 425 -11.30 -5.93 -6.38
N LEU A 426 -11.08 -6.97 -7.15
CA LEU A 426 -11.95 -7.30 -8.29
C LEU A 426 -13.39 -7.68 -7.88
N SER A 427 -13.57 -8.20 -6.67
CA SER A 427 -14.91 -8.53 -6.12
C SER A 427 -15.59 -7.36 -5.39
N GLY A 428 -14.89 -6.20 -5.22
CA GLY A 428 -15.37 -5.06 -4.46
C GLY A 428 -15.41 -5.28 -2.94
N ASN A 429 -14.62 -6.23 -2.44
CA ASN A 429 -14.49 -6.51 -1.01
C ASN A 429 -13.30 -5.80 -0.34
N TYR A 430 -12.52 -5.01 -1.08
CA TYR A 430 -11.48 -4.16 -0.53
C TYR A 430 -11.95 -2.71 -0.53
N LYS A 431 -12.54 -2.27 0.57
CA LYS A 431 -13.29 -1.02 0.65
C LYS A 431 -12.95 -0.21 1.90
N VAL A 432 -13.27 1.07 1.84
CA VAL A 432 -13.25 1.94 3.02
C VAL A 432 -14.29 1.44 4.02
N ILE A 433 -13.87 1.23 5.27
CA ILE A 433 -14.76 0.82 6.36
C ILE A 433 -15.10 2.05 7.20
N GLU A 434 -16.33 2.53 7.05
CA GLU A 434 -16.84 3.65 7.82
C GLU A 434 -17.23 3.22 9.25
N PRO A 435 -17.21 4.14 10.23
CA PRO A 435 -17.70 3.85 11.57
C PRO A 435 -19.13 3.30 11.54
N ALA A 436 -19.39 2.28 12.36
CA ALA A 436 -20.77 1.79 12.56
C ALA A 436 -21.65 2.95 13.06
N LYS A 437 -22.84 3.11 12.45
CA LYS A 437 -23.81 4.16 12.80
C LYS A 437 -24.45 3.89 14.15
#